data_7c706599a84d06c6a7e6a189abc97517
#
_entry.id   7c706599a84d06c6a7e6a189abc97517
#
_cell.length_a   1.000
_cell.length_b   1.000
_cell.length_c   1.000
_cell.angle_alpha   90.00
_cell.angle_beta   90.00
_cell.angle_gamma   90.00
#
_symmetry.space_group_name_H-M   'P 1'
#
loop_
_entity.id
_entity.type
_entity.pdbx_description
1 polymer ?
#
loop_
_entity_poly.entity_id
_entity_poly.type
_entity_poly.pdbx_seq_one_letter_code
_entity_poly.pdbx_strand_id
1 'polypeptide(L)'
;MDLPVTRDGVGPVCLVTGGNGFVGKHLARRLLQLGCEVRTLDLAPFEGDPRVTSYVGDVRKMADVGPACDGVDTVFHTAAIINTLTLARPSVRRLVYGVNVLGTQCVIRACKAKGVKRLVFTSSIAVSVDGPVRGADESWPYAFDASLPDLYSQTKSRAEKLVLDAHEKDGLRTAAVRPGGVWGPGEGAIMVRDFIEHLANGEFKVTIGSSKSVND
;
A
#
# COMPACT_ATOMS: atom_id res chain seq x y z
N MET A 1 -7.59 -11.85 -18.03
CA MET A 1 -8.78 -11.33 -17.31
C MET A 1 -8.94 -9.90 -17.75
N ASP A 2 -9.87 -9.68 -18.66
CA ASP A 2 -10.11 -8.35 -19.22
C ASP A 2 -10.88 -7.51 -18.19
N LEU A 3 -10.39 -6.32 -17.90
CA LEU A 3 -11.15 -5.37 -17.08
C LEU A 3 -12.41 -4.95 -17.86
N PRO A 4 -13.56 -4.78 -17.22
CA PRO A 4 -14.77 -4.37 -17.91
C PRO A 4 -14.54 -2.99 -18.54
N VAL A 5 -14.58 -2.93 -19.87
CA VAL A 5 -14.61 -1.71 -20.64
C VAL A 5 -15.92 -0.99 -20.32
N THR A 6 -15.87 0.31 -20.03
CA THR A 6 -17.09 1.11 -19.85
C THR A 6 -17.88 1.19 -21.18
N ARG A 7 -19.17 1.54 -21.11
CA ARG A 7 -20.05 1.62 -22.28
C ARG A 7 -19.53 2.54 -23.40
N ASP A 8 -18.60 3.45 -23.08
CA ASP A 8 -18.05 4.43 -24.01
C ASP A 8 -16.66 4.04 -24.55
N GLY A 9 -16.21 2.78 -24.36
CA GLY A 9 -14.93 2.29 -24.82
C GLY A 9 -13.71 2.80 -24.01
N VAL A 10 -13.94 3.61 -22.99
CA VAL A 10 -12.91 4.08 -22.05
C VAL A 10 -12.78 3.08 -20.90
N GLY A 11 -11.57 2.71 -20.55
CA GLY A 11 -11.33 1.84 -19.41
C GLY A 11 -11.71 2.51 -18.07
N PRO A 12 -11.82 1.73 -16.98
CA PRO A 12 -12.18 2.26 -15.67
C PRO A 12 -11.16 3.31 -15.19
N VAL A 13 -11.66 4.33 -14.49
CA VAL A 13 -10.80 5.35 -13.87
C VAL A 13 -10.24 4.80 -12.56
N CYS A 14 -8.92 4.73 -12.46
CA CYS A 14 -8.20 4.19 -11.32
C CYS A 14 -7.33 5.25 -10.64
N LEU A 15 -7.45 5.43 -9.34
CA LEU A 15 -6.56 6.27 -8.53
C LEU A 15 -5.57 5.40 -7.77
N VAL A 16 -4.28 5.71 -7.86
CA VAL A 16 -3.21 5.10 -7.06
C VAL A 16 -2.66 6.15 -6.09
N THR A 17 -2.89 5.99 -4.79
CA THR A 17 -2.23 6.83 -3.79
C THR A 17 -0.83 6.26 -3.49
N GLY A 18 0.16 7.11 -3.25
CA GLY A 18 1.55 6.68 -3.17
C GLY A 18 2.12 6.30 -4.55
N GLY A 19 1.70 7.04 -5.58
CA GLY A 19 2.04 6.77 -6.98
C GLY A 19 3.53 6.77 -7.28
N ASN A 20 4.34 7.56 -6.58
CA ASN A 20 5.79 7.61 -6.73
C ASN A 20 6.53 6.51 -5.97
N GLY A 21 5.85 5.78 -5.09
CA GLY A 21 6.40 4.61 -4.42
C GLY A 21 6.66 3.45 -5.39
N PHE A 22 7.45 2.47 -4.97
CA PHE A 22 7.80 1.31 -5.79
C PHE A 22 6.55 0.56 -6.31
N VAL A 23 5.67 0.15 -5.40
CA VAL A 23 4.43 -0.55 -5.78
C VAL A 23 3.53 0.36 -6.62
N GLY A 24 3.42 1.65 -6.24
CA GLY A 24 2.58 2.62 -6.94
C GLY A 24 2.98 2.82 -8.40
N LYS A 25 4.27 3.02 -8.67
CA LYS A 25 4.81 3.18 -10.05
C LYS A 25 4.54 1.94 -10.92
N HIS A 26 4.77 0.74 -10.38
CA HIS A 26 4.51 -0.50 -11.10
C HIS A 26 3.03 -0.71 -11.36
N LEU A 27 2.19 -0.42 -10.38
CA LEU A 27 0.73 -0.54 -10.49
C LEU A 27 0.17 0.45 -11.52
N ALA A 28 0.57 1.73 -11.44
CA ALA A 28 0.14 2.75 -12.40
C ALA A 28 0.49 2.35 -13.85
N ARG A 29 1.72 1.87 -14.08
CA ARG A 29 2.14 1.36 -15.39
C ARG A 29 1.28 0.17 -15.84
N ARG A 30 1.01 -0.77 -14.95
CA ARG A 30 0.21 -1.94 -15.28
C ARG A 30 -1.25 -1.60 -15.60
N LEU A 31 -1.84 -0.67 -14.86
CA LEU A 31 -3.20 -0.19 -15.11
C LEU A 31 -3.32 0.51 -16.48
N LEU A 32 -2.32 1.33 -16.86
CA LEU A 32 -2.25 1.92 -18.21
C LEU A 32 -2.21 0.85 -19.30
N GLN A 33 -1.41 -0.21 -19.11
CA GLN A 33 -1.33 -1.33 -20.07
C GLN A 33 -2.67 -2.08 -20.21
N LEU A 34 -3.48 -2.06 -19.16
CA LEU A 34 -4.82 -2.66 -19.15
C LEU A 34 -5.91 -1.72 -19.69
N GLY A 35 -5.52 -0.54 -20.21
CA GLY A 35 -6.45 0.41 -20.81
C GLY A 35 -7.21 1.28 -19.81
N CYS A 36 -6.79 1.33 -18.53
CA CYS A 36 -7.41 2.22 -17.55
C CYS A 36 -6.99 3.68 -17.78
N GLU A 37 -7.88 4.62 -17.44
CA GLU A 37 -7.47 5.97 -17.08
C GLU A 37 -6.82 5.93 -15.69
N VAL A 38 -5.59 6.43 -15.58
CA VAL A 38 -4.81 6.33 -14.35
C VAL A 38 -4.55 7.70 -13.75
N ARG A 39 -4.88 7.85 -12.49
CA ARG A 39 -4.55 9.01 -11.66
C ARG A 39 -3.63 8.57 -10.52
N THR A 40 -2.75 9.47 -10.09
CA THR A 40 -1.92 9.26 -8.88
C THR A 40 -2.11 10.40 -7.91
N LEU A 41 -1.98 10.10 -6.61
CA LEU A 41 -1.88 11.09 -5.54
C LEU A 41 -0.62 10.79 -4.73
N ASP A 42 0.30 11.75 -4.70
CA ASP A 42 1.55 11.66 -3.94
C ASP A 42 2.00 13.05 -3.47
N LEU A 43 3.01 13.11 -2.58
CA LEU A 43 3.57 14.37 -2.09
C LEU A 43 4.34 15.16 -3.16
N ALA A 44 4.71 14.51 -4.27
CA ALA A 44 5.37 15.11 -5.43
C ALA A 44 4.64 14.72 -6.72
N PRO A 45 4.85 15.46 -7.83
CA PRO A 45 4.35 15.09 -9.15
C PRO A 45 4.78 13.67 -9.54
N PHE A 46 3.93 12.96 -10.27
CA PHE A 46 4.24 11.60 -10.71
C PHE A 46 5.41 11.60 -11.70
N GLU A 47 6.43 10.84 -11.35
CA GLU A 47 7.62 10.64 -12.17
C GLU A 47 7.49 9.34 -12.99
N GLY A 48 6.77 9.40 -14.11
CA GLY A 48 6.51 8.21 -14.92
C GLY A 48 5.89 8.55 -16.27
N ASP A 49 4.95 7.72 -16.71
CA ASP A 49 4.26 7.88 -17.97
C ASP A 49 3.40 9.16 -17.99
N PRO A 50 3.56 10.05 -19.01
CA PRO A 50 2.84 11.33 -19.07
C PRO A 50 1.32 11.18 -19.25
N ARG A 51 0.82 9.99 -19.55
CA ARG A 51 -0.62 9.71 -19.62
C ARG A 51 -1.28 9.62 -18.24
N VAL A 52 -0.48 9.53 -17.18
CA VAL A 52 -0.99 9.51 -15.81
C VAL A 52 -1.33 10.92 -15.36
N THR A 53 -2.56 11.14 -14.92
CA THR A 53 -2.97 12.40 -14.29
C THR A 53 -2.43 12.46 -12.87
N SER A 54 -1.55 13.40 -12.59
CA SER A 54 -0.87 13.52 -11.30
C SER A 54 -1.55 14.56 -10.40
N TYR A 55 -1.94 14.13 -9.20
CA TYR A 55 -2.36 14.99 -8.09
C TYR A 55 -1.25 15.07 -7.06
N VAL A 56 -0.86 16.29 -6.70
CA VAL A 56 0.12 16.52 -5.62
C VAL A 56 -0.64 16.83 -4.35
N GLY A 57 -0.43 16.03 -3.30
CA GLY A 57 -1.14 16.19 -2.05
C GLY A 57 -0.81 15.14 -0.99
N ASP A 58 -1.38 15.33 0.18
CA ASP A 58 -1.17 14.50 1.35
C ASP A 58 -2.44 13.66 1.62
N VAL A 59 -2.28 12.34 1.70
CA VAL A 59 -3.39 11.41 1.98
C VAL A 59 -4.12 11.69 3.30
N ARG A 60 -3.52 12.46 4.21
CA ARG A 60 -4.14 12.90 5.47
C ARG A 60 -5.12 14.05 5.32
N LYS A 61 -5.14 14.71 4.14
CA LYS A 61 -5.94 15.91 3.89
C LYS A 61 -7.09 15.60 2.93
N MET A 62 -8.30 15.76 3.42
CA MET A 62 -9.51 15.58 2.60
C MET A 62 -9.56 16.53 1.39
N ALA A 63 -8.99 17.74 1.54
CA ALA A 63 -8.90 18.72 0.45
C ALA A 63 -8.01 18.23 -0.71
N ASP A 64 -7.04 17.36 -0.45
CA ASP A 64 -6.15 16.80 -1.47
C ASP A 64 -6.71 15.49 -2.02
N VAL A 65 -7.25 14.63 -1.15
CA VAL A 65 -7.76 13.29 -1.53
C VAL A 65 -9.10 13.39 -2.28
N GLY A 66 -9.99 14.28 -1.83
CA GLY A 66 -11.32 14.41 -2.39
C GLY A 66 -11.35 14.71 -3.89
N PRO A 67 -10.63 15.73 -4.39
CA PRO A 67 -10.53 16.01 -5.83
C PRO A 67 -9.93 14.85 -6.63
N ALA A 68 -8.93 14.15 -6.10
CA ALA A 68 -8.31 13.01 -6.76
C ALA A 68 -9.28 11.82 -6.92
N CYS A 69 -10.25 11.66 -6.02
CA CYS A 69 -11.27 10.61 -6.04
C CYS A 69 -12.48 10.94 -6.93
N ASP A 70 -12.58 12.14 -7.49
CA ASP A 70 -13.77 12.55 -8.23
C ASP A 70 -13.93 11.77 -9.54
N GLY A 71 -15.07 11.06 -9.73
CA GLY A 71 -15.31 10.21 -10.89
C GLY A 71 -14.43 8.95 -10.97
N VAL A 72 -13.76 8.56 -9.88
CA VAL A 72 -12.93 7.35 -9.81
C VAL A 72 -13.78 6.10 -9.55
N ASP A 73 -13.54 5.04 -10.30
CA ASP A 73 -14.18 3.73 -10.09
C ASP A 73 -13.48 2.89 -9.02
N THR A 74 -12.14 2.92 -9.02
CA THR A 74 -11.33 2.09 -8.13
C THR A 74 -10.16 2.88 -7.57
N VAL A 75 -10.01 2.87 -6.25
CA VAL A 75 -8.84 3.40 -5.56
C VAL A 75 -7.93 2.25 -5.12
N PHE A 76 -6.65 2.34 -5.51
CA PHE A 76 -5.57 1.49 -5.01
C PHE A 76 -4.78 2.30 -3.98
N HIS A 77 -4.95 1.98 -2.71
CA HIS A 77 -4.29 2.70 -1.62
C HIS A 77 -2.97 2.03 -1.26
N THR A 78 -1.88 2.55 -1.83
CA THR A 78 -0.51 2.05 -1.57
C THR A 78 0.33 3.00 -0.72
N ALA A 79 -0.14 4.23 -0.49
CA ALA A 79 0.56 5.22 0.32
C ALA A 79 0.76 4.73 1.76
N ALA A 80 2.01 4.61 2.18
CA ALA A 80 2.38 4.24 3.53
C ALA A 80 3.83 4.66 3.82
N ILE A 81 4.14 4.81 5.09
CA ILE A 81 5.51 4.99 5.57
C ILE A 81 5.97 3.69 6.21
N ILE A 82 7.04 3.11 5.65
CA ILE A 82 7.78 1.99 6.23
C ILE A 82 8.99 2.61 6.93
N ASN A 83 8.98 2.66 8.26
CA ASN A 83 10.12 3.14 9.02
C ASN A 83 10.38 2.18 10.18
N THR A 84 11.46 1.42 10.07
CA THR A 84 11.89 0.44 11.06
C THR A 84 13.02 0.97 11.96
N LEU A 85 13.74 2.02 11.54
CA LEU A 85 15.02 2.40 12.16
C LEU A 85 14.94 3.57 13.16
N THR A 86 13.88 4.40 13.16
CA THR A 86 13.82 5.62 13.98
C THR A 86 12.62 5.69 14.91
N LEU A 87 12.12 4.55 15.37
CA LEU A 87 10.89 4.40 16.18
C LEU A 87 10.96 5.11 17.55
N ALA A 88 12.13 5.47 18.02
CA ALA A 88 12.32 6.12 19.32
C ALA A 88 11.79 7.57 19.35
N ARG A 89 11.63 8.24 18.20
CA ARG A 89 11.22 9.66 18.16
C ARG A 89 9.69 9.81 18.11
N PRO A 90 9.08 10.50 19.08
CA PRO A 90 7.62 10.70 19.10
C PRO A 90 7.05 11.38 17.85
N SER A 91 7.82 12.26 17.21
CA SER A 91 7.43 12.91 15.94
C SER A 91 7.30 11.92 14.79
N VAL A 92 8.25 10.96 14.68
CA VAL A 92 8.21 9.91 13.65
C VAL A 92 7.03 8.99 13.90
N ARG A 93 6.77 8.58 15.16
CA ARG A 93 5.60 7.77 15.51
C ARG A 93 4.28 8.45 15.11
N ARG A 94 4.15 9.76 15.41
CA ARG A 94 2.98 10.54 14.99
C ARG A 94 2.84 10.62 13.48
N LEU A 95 3.94 10.78 12.75
CA LEU A 95 3.93 10.84 11.28
C LEU A 95 3.49 9.49 10.68
N VAL A 96 4.10 8.38 11.11
CA VAL A 96 3.76 7.03 10.62
C VAL A 96 2.29 6.71 10.91
N TYR A 97 1.83 6.95 12.14
CA TYR A 97 0.42 6.75 12.49
C TYR A 97 -0.50 7.67 11.67
N GLY A 98 -0.11 8.93 11.51
CA GLY A 98 -0.84 9.92 10.74
C GLY A 98 -1.04 9.49 9.29
N VAL A 99 0.01 9.02 8.62
CA VAL A 99 -0.08 8.59 7.22
C VAL A 99 -0.80 7.24 7.11
N ASN A 100 -0.33 6.23 7.87
CA ASN A 100 -0.80 4.86 7.68
C ASN A 100 -2.23 4.63 8.19
N VAL A 101 -2.64 5.29 9.27
CA VAL A 101 -3.98 5.09 9.87
C VAL A 101 -4.92 6.23 9.53
N LEU A 102 -4.57 7.48 9.89
CA LEU A 102 -5.47 8.61 9.65
C LEU A 102 -5.58 8.93 8.15
N GLY A 103 -4.50 8.75 7.38
CA GLY A 103 -4.51 8.83 5.92
C GLY A 103 -5.46 7.81 5.31
N THR A 104 -5.39 6.54 5.75
CA THR A 104 -6.32 5.49 5.31
C THR A 104 -7.78 5.86 5.64
N GLN A 105 -8.06 6.38 6.85
CA GLN A 105 -9.40 6.87 7.19
C GLN A 105 -9.86 8.00 6.25
N CYS A 106 -8.96 8.91 5.91
CA CYS A 106 -9.25 10.00 4.99
C CYS A 106 -9.58 9.48 3.60
N VAL A 107 -8.81 8.52 3.07
CA VAL A 107 -9.07 7.87 1.78
C VAL A 107 -10.43 7.14 1.79
N ILE A 108 -10.75 6.37 2.82
CA ILE A 108 -12.07 5.72 2.95
C ILE A 108 -13.20 6.75 2.91
N ARG A 109 -13.07 7.85 3.66
CA ARG A 109 -14.07 8.92 3.69
C ARG A 109 -14.23 9.60 2.31
N ALA A 110 -13.12 9.84 1.60
CA ALA A 110 -13.15 10.40 0.26
C ALA A 110 -13.81 9.44 -0.73
N CYS A 111 -13.48 8.14 -0.69
CA CYS A 111 -14.13 7.12 -1.51
C CYS A 111 -15.66 7.15 -1.33
N LYS A 112 -16.14 7.14 -0.09
CA LYS A 112 -17.57 7.18 0.21
C LYS A 112 -18.23 8.48 -0.27
N ALA A 113 -17.61 9.62 0.02
CA ALA A 113 -18.13 10.94 -0.36
C ALA A 113 -18.21 11.15 -1.89
N LYS A 114 -17.34 10.47 -2.64
CA LYS A 114 -17.25 10.58 -4.11
C LYS A 114 -17.88 9.40 -4.86
N GLY A 115 -18.49 8.46 -4.17
CA GLY A 115 -19.17 7.31 -4.78
C GLY A 115 -18.22 6.33 -5.46
N VAL A 116 -16.97 6.26 -5.01
CA VAL A 116 -15.99 5.25 -5.46
C VAL A 116 -16.53 3.86 -5.16
N LYS A 117 -16.48 2.97 -6.15
CA LYS A 117 -17.08 1.63 -6.03
C LYS A 117 -16.17 0.63 -5.35
N ARG A 118 -14.85 0.78 -5.50
CA ARG A 118 -13.86 -0.20 -5.01
C ARG A 118 -12.66 0.47 -4.38
N LEU A 119 -12.22 -0.05 -3.25
CA LEU A 119 -10.98 0.32 -2.58
C LEU A 119 -10.14 -0.94 -2.35
N VAL A 120 -8.97 -0.98 -2.96
CA VAL A 120 -7.97 -2.03 -2.73
C VAL A 120 -6.84 -1.46 -1.89
N PHE A 121 -6.64 -2.04 -0.71
CA PHE A 121 -5.63 -1.59 0.24
C PHE A 121 -4.40 -2.51 0.20
N THR A 122 -3.23 -1.92 0.05
CA THR A 122 -1.96 -2.63 0.20
C THR A 122 -1.61 -2.73 1.68
N SER A 123 -1.90 -3.86 2.26
CA SER A 123 -1.54 -4.22 3.63
C SER A 123 -0.13 -4.84 3.70
N SER A 124 0.08 -5.83 4.55
CA SER A 124 1.33 -6.58 4.69
C SER A 124 1.06 -7.91 5.39
N ILE A 125 1.84 -8.95 5.10
CA ILE A 125 1.83 -10.19 5.88
C ILE A 125 2.16 -9.93 7.36
N ALA A 126 2.88 -8.85 7.65
CA ALA A 126 3.26 -8.46 9.01
C ALA A 126 2.07 -8.22 9.96
N VAL A 127 0.83 -8.08 9.45
CA VAL A 127 -0.38 -7.94 10.30
C VAL A 127 -0.81 -9.23 10.97
N SER A 128 -0.30 -10.38 10.51
CA SER A 128 -0.70 -11.72 10.98
C SER A 128 0.45 -12.48 11.63
N VAL A 129 1.67 -11.93 11.64
CA VAL A 129 2.86 -12.65 12.11
C VAL A 129 3.02 -12.52 13.62
N ASP A 130 2.65 -13.58 14.33
CA ASP A 130 2.96 -13.81 15.74
C ASP A 130 3.57 -15.20 15.88
N GLY A 131 4.87 -15.32 15.56
CA GLY A 131 5.61 -16.56 15.54
C GLY A 131 5.64 -17.27 14.16
N PRO A 132 6.08 -18.55 14.12
CA PRO A 132 6.19 -19.30 12.87
C PRO A 132 4.81 -19.57 12.25
N VAL A 133 4.60 -19.09 11.04
CA VAL A 133 3.36 -19.29 10.28
C VAL A 133 3.59 -20.38 9.23
N ARG A 134 2.71 -21.38 9.17
CA ARG A 134 2.73 -22.43 8.16
C ARG A 134 1.33 -22.63 7.60
N GLY A 135 1.20 -22.59 6.27
CA GLY A 135 -0.06 -22.84 5.58
C GLY A 135 -1.17 -21.86 5.95
N ALA A 136 -0.83 -20.60 6.27
CA ALA A 136 -1.80 -19.57 6.57
C ALA A 136 -2.56 -19.16 5.32
N ASP A 137 -3.87 -18.95 5.48
CA ASP A 137 -4.77 -18.37 4.49
C ASP A 137 -5.42 -17.10 5.04
N GLU A 138 -6.42 -16.57 4.36
CA GLU A 138 -7.12 -15.35 4.73
C GLU A 138 -7.91 -15.45 6.05
N SER A 139 -8.14 -16.65 6.56
CA SER A 139 -8.79 -16.88 7.88
C SER A 139 -7.81 -16.76 9.05
N TRP A 140 -6.51 -16.69 8.77
CA TRP A 140 -5.49 -16.56 9.81
C TRP A 140 -5.73 -15.30 10.65
N PRO A 141 -5.76 -15.42 11.99
CA PRO A 141 -6.09 -14.31 12.87
C PRO A 141 -5.04 -13.18 12.79
N TYR A 142 -5.49 -11.96 13.01
CA TYR A 142 -4.57 -10.86 13.25
C TYR A 142 -3.75 -11.13 14.51
N ALA A 143 -2.48 -10.83 14.47
CA ALA A 143 -1.69 -10.70 15.68
C ALA A 143 -2.25 -9.55 16.54
N PHE A 144 -2.20 -9.69 17.85
CA PHE A 144 -2.59 -8.60 18.76
C PHE A 144 -1.69 -7.38 18.50
N ASP A 145 -2.29 -6.19 18.45
CA ASP A 145 -1.53 -4.94 18.23
C ASP A 145 -0.33 -4.80 19.19
N ALA A 146 -0.46 -5.30 20.45
CA ALA A 146 0.61 -5.26 21.44
C ALA A 146 1.73 -6.30 21.20
N SER A 147 1.45 -7.39 20.49
CA SER A 147 2.44 -8.43 20.15
C SER A 147 3.16 -8.13 18.84
N LEU A 148 2.63 -7.22 18.02
CA LEU A 148 3.28 -6.83 16.78
C LEU A 148 4.61 -6.10 17.04
N PRO A 149 5.71 -6.53 16.39
CA PRO A 149 7.06 -6.16 16.82
C PRO A 149 7.38 -4.70 16.57
N ASP A 150 6.70 -4.06 15.64
CA ASP A 150 7.04 -2.71 15.19
C ASP A 150 5.80 -1.85 14.88
N LEU A 151 6.03 -0.54 14.84
CA LEU A 151 4.97 0.45 14.59
C LEU A 151 4.35 0.30 13.19
N TYR A 152 5.13 -0.13 12.19
CA TYR A 152 4.63 -0.34 10.85
C TYR A 152 3.55 -1.43 10.84
N SER A 153 3.86 -2.60 11.40
CA SER A 153 2.94 -3.72 11.52
C SER A 153 1.66 -3.34 12.30
N GLN A 154 1.82 -2.63 13.43
CA GLN A 154 0.69 -2.12 14.22
C GLN A 154 -0.21 -1.18 13.41
N THR A 155 0.39 -0.24 12.67
CA THR A 155 -0.38 0.72 11.88
C THR A 155 -1.04 0.07 10.66
N LYS A 156 -0.38 -0.92 10.02
CA LYS A 156 -0.97 -1.68 8.91
C LYS A 156 -2.15 -2.54 9.38
N SER A 157 -2.04 -3.21 10.54
CA SER A 157 -3.14 -3.98 11.13
C SER A 157 -4.36 -3.09 11.39
N ARG A 158 -4.16 -1.92 12.00
CA ARG A 158 -5.26 -0.98 12.25
C ARG A 158 -5.88 -0.44 10.97
N ALA A 159 -5.06 -0.09 9.99
CA ALA A 159 -5.53 0.42 8.71
C ALA A 159 -6.33 -0.64 7.93
N GLU A 160 -5.87 -1.89 7.92
CA GLU A 160 -6.58 -2.99 7.28
C GLU A 160 -7.95 -3.23 7.91
N LYS A 161 -8.03 -3.27 9.24
CA LYS A 161 -9.31 -3.39 9.95
C LYS A 161 -10.29 -2.28 9.56
N LEU A 162 -9.82 -1.01 9.47
CA LEU A 162 -10.65 0.11 9.03
C LEU A 162 -11.16 -0.07 7.59
N VAL A 163 -10.32 -0.58 6.69
CA VAL A 163 -10.70 -0.83 5.29
C VAL A 163 -11.74 -1.95 5.20
N LEU A 164 -11.52 -3.07 5.90
CA LEU A 164 -12.45 -4.20 5.89
C LEU A 164 -13.77 -3.86 6.60
N ASP A 165 -13.72 -3.08 7.68
CA ASP A 165 -14.93 -2.56 8.36
C ASP A 165 -15.75 -1.61 7.48
N ALA A 166 -15.14 -1.01 6.46
CA ALA A 166 -15.83 -0.15 5.51
C ALA A 166 -16.50 -0.92 4.35
N HIS A 167 -16.30 -2.24 4.26
CA HIS A 167 -16.84 -3.08 3.20
C HIS A 167 -18.38 -3.03 3.15
N GLU A 168 -18.91 -2.88 1.95
CA GLU A 168 -20.35 -2.76 1.65
C GLU A 168 -21.09 -1.62 2.37
N LYS A 169 -20.37 -0.75 3.09
CA LYS A 169 -20.93 0.47 3.68
C LYS A 169 -20.91 1.60 2.67
N ASP A 170 -22.04 2.24 2.46
CA ASP A 170 -22.22 3.34 1.49
C ASP A 170 -21.85 2.93 0.05
N GLY A 171 -22.05 1.66 -0.33
CA GLY A 171 -21.79 1.14 -1.67
C GLY A 171 -20.30 0.89 -1.97
N LEU A 172 -19.40 1.10 -1.02
CA LEU A 172 -17.96 0.89 -1.19
C LEU A 172 -17.60 -0.59 -0.93
N ARG A 173 -17.09 -1.28 -1.96
CA ARG A 173 -16.49 -2.60 -1.80
C ARG A 173 -15.00 -2.47 -1.53
N THR A 174 -14.51 -3.15 -0.51
CA THR A 174 -13.11 -3.11 -0.12
C THR A 174 -12.44 -4.46 -0.18
N ALA A 175 -11.13 -4.46 -0.43
CA ALA A 175 -10.27 -5.63 -0.31
C ALA A 175 -8.91 -5.19 0.25
N ALA A 176 -8.24 -6.08 0.96
CA ALA A 176 -6.87 -5.91 1.42
C ALA A 176 -5.98 -6.98 0.80
N VAL A 177 -4.79 -6.57 0.33
CA VAL A 177 -3.77 -7.48 -0.17
C VAL A 177 -2.62 -7.45 0.84
N ARG A 178 -2.16 -8.61 1.28
CA ARG A 178 -1.04 -8.77 2.23
C ARG A 178 0.21 -9.27 1.52
N PRO A 179 0.99 -8.38 0.88
CA PRO A 179 2.23 -8.79 0.24
C PRO A 179 3.28 -9.17 1.29
N GLY A 180 4.14 -10.13 0.93
CA GLY A 180 5.37 -10.45 1.65
C GLY A 180 6.50 -9.51 1.27
N GLY A 181 7.70 -10.04 1.05
CA GLY A 181 8.82 -9.27 0.54
C GLY A 181 8.55 -8.80 -0.90
N VAL A 182 8.48 -7.48 -1.09
CA VAL A 182 8.26 -6.89 -2.41
C VAL A 182 9.61 -6.51 -3.03
N TRP A 183 9.89 -7.03 -4.21
CA TRP A 183 11.15 -6.79 -4.93
C TRP A 183 10.92 -6.75 -6.44
N GLY A 184 11.87 -6.17 -7.19
CA GLY A 184 11.78 -6.09 -8.64
C GLY A 184 12.63 -4.97 -9.22
N PRO A 185 12.57 -4.74 -10.54
CA PRO A 185 13.29 -3.66 -11.21
C PRO A 185 12.85 -2.29 -10.68
N GLY A 186 13.82 -1.43 -10.30
CA GLY A 186 13.58 -0.09 -9.79
C GLY A 186 14.03 0.11 -8.34
N GLU A 187 13.83 1.29 -7.79
CA GLU A 187 14.43 1.71 -6.51
C GLU A 187 13.77 1.15 -5.25
N GLY A 188 12.71 0.36 -5.37
CA GLY A 188 11.82 0.03 -4.23
C GLY A 188 12.29 -1.08 -3.30
N ALA A 189 13.30 -1.84 -3.71
CA ALA A 189 13.78 -2.98 -2.92
C ALA A 189 15.04 -2.63 -2.14
N ILE A 190 15.03 -1.53 -1.36
CA ILE A 190 16.21 -1.07 -0.61
C ILE A 190 16.85 -2.23 0.16
N MET A 191 16.05 -3.01 0.91
CA MET A 191 16.57 -4.16 1.65
C MET A 191 17.18 -5.24 0.74
N VAL A 192 16.55 -5.51 -0.40
CA VAL A 192 17.04 -6.54 -1.35
C VAL A 192 18.26 -6.01 -2.12
N ARG A 193 18.25 -4.74 -2.52
CA ARG A 193 19.39 -4.10 -3.17
C ARG A 193 20.60 -4.07 -2.25
N ASP A 194 20.45 -3.58 -1.03
CA ASP A 194 21.53 -3.54 -0.05
C ASP A 194 22.05 -4.94 0.26
N PHE A 195 21.13 -5.93 0.35
CA PHE A 195 21.52 -7.33 0.53
C PHE A 195 22.34 -7.85 -0.66
N ILE A 196 21.90 -7.59 -1.90
CA ILE A 196 22.60 -8.02 -3.12
C ILE A 196 23.94 -7.30 -3.24
N GLU A 197 24.02 -6.00 -2.96
CA GLU A 197 25.26 -5.23 -3.00
C GLU A 197 26.27 -5.74 -1.97
N HIS A 198 25.85 -5.98 -0.73
CA HIS A 198 26.72 -6.57 0.32
C HIS A 198 27.15 -7.99 -0.03
N LEU A 199 26.26 -8.80 -0.65
CA LEU A 199 26.61 -10.13 -1.12
C LEU A 199 27.64 -10.09 -2.25
N ALA A 200 27.43 -9.22 -3.25
CA ALA A 200 28.32 -9.05 -4.38
C ALA A 200 29.72 -8.53 -3.97
N ASN A 201 29.76 -7.70 -2.94
CA ASN A 201 31.00 -7.16 -2.37
C ASN A 201 31.71 -8.12 -1.41
N GLY A 202 31.14 -9.31 -1.13
CA GLY A 202 31.70 -10.26 -0.18
C GLY A 202 31.66 -9.79 1.29
N GLU A 203 30.78 -8.88 1.60
CA GLU A 203 30.69 -8.25 2.93
C GLU A 203 29.90 -9.09 3.94
N PHE A 204 29.17 -10.10 3.50
CA PHE A 204 28.50 -11.06 4.38
C PHE A 204 29.50 -12.05 4.98
N LYS A 205 29.98 -11.74 6.17
CA LYS A 205 30.91 -12.60 6.91
C LYS A 205 30.23 -13.58 7.87
N VAL A 206 28.95 -13.38 8.19
CA VAL A 206 28.19 -14.19 9.15
C VAL A 206 26.72 -14.26 8.73
N THR A 207 26.18 -15.47 8.74
CA THR A 207 24.75 -15.68 8.58
C THR A 207 24.11 -15.80 9.96
N ILE A 208 23.20 -14.90 10.31
CA ILE A 208 22.44 -14.96 11.56
C ILE A 208 21.07 -15.55 11.22
N GLY A 209 20.78 -16.71 11.76
CA GLY A 209 19.51 -17.39 11.58
C GLY A 209 19.56 -18.83 12.03
N SER A 210 18.41 -19.47 12.20
CA SER A 210 18.34 -20.90 12.39
C SER A 210 18.00 -21.58 11.06
N SER A 211 18.42 -22.84 10.89
CA SER A 211 18.04 -23.69 9.74
C SER A 211 16.50 -23.87 9.58
N LYS A 212 15.73 -23.34 10.51
CA LYS A 212 14.25 -23.36 10.53
C LYS A 212 13.62 -22.03 10.09
N SER A 213 14.40 -20.98 9.86
CA SER A 213 13.91 -19.70 9.34
C SER A 213 14.02 -19.69 7.81
N VAL A 214 13.29 -20.57 7.14
CA VAL A 214 13.11 -20.52 5.70
C VAL A 214 11.83 -19.75 5.45
N ASN A 215 11.95 -18.58 4.88
CA ASN A 215 10.82 -17.88 4.27
C ASN A 215 10.60 -18.49 2.89
N ASP A 216 9.70 -19.44 2.81
CA ASP A 216 9.13 -19.91 1.54
C ASP A 216 8.09 -18.90 1.02
#